data_7c3a84c95aa76433125b3cec97078012
#
_entry.id   7c3a84c95aa76433125b3cec97078012
#
_cell.length_a   1.000
_cell.length_b   1.000
_cell.length_c   1.000
_cell.angle_alpha   90.00
_cell.angle_beta   90.00
_cell.angle_gamma   90.00
#
_symmetry.space_group_name_H-M   'P 1'
#
loop_
_entity.id
_entity.type
_entity.pdbx_description
1 polymer ?
#
loop_
_entity_poly.entity_id
_entity_poly.type
_entity_poly.pdbx_seq_one_letter_code
_entity_poly.pdbx_strand_id
1 'polypeptide(L)'
;ERHRGAVIEVVVNNAGIRSDTLMMWMEPQQWHSVVDTGLGGFYNVTRPLLKDMLVKRFGRIVNIVSLSGIKGLPGQTNYSAAKGGVIAATKALAQEVAKKGVTVNAIAPGFVRTDMTADLDEAELKKQIPAGRFCEAEEVADLAMFLISDKASYITGEVISINGGLYT
;
A
#
# COMPACT_ATOMS: atom_id res chain seq x y z
N GLU A 1 0.60 -20.95 -13.09
CA GLU A 1 0.28 -21.13 -14.54
C GLU A 1 0.66 -19.84 -15.28
N ARG A 2 1.59 -19.95 -16.24
CA ARG A 2 1.89 -18.82 -17.13
C ARG A 2 0.78 -18.75 -18.17
N HIS A 3 -0.11 -17.78 -18.08
CA HIS A 3 -1.02 -17.45 -19.17
C HIS A 3 -0.20 -16.94 -20.35
N ARG A 4 0.13 -17.82 -21.28
CA ARG A 4 0.84 -17.47 -22.51
C ARG A 4 -0.04 -16.54 -23.34
N GLY A 5 0.36 -15.25 -23.41
CA GLY A 5 -0.27 -14.24 -24.26
C GLY A 5 -1.10 -13.17 -23.54
N ALA A 6 -1.44 -13.33 -22.25
CA ALA A 6 -2.09 -12.27 -21.48
C ALA A 6 -1.04 -11.31 -20.88
N VAL A 7 -1.23 -10.02 -21.06
CA VAL A 7 -0.42 -9.00 -20.38
C VAL A 7 -1.15 -8.54 -19.14
N ILE A 8 -0.44 -8.52 -18.02
CA ILE A 8 -0.98 -7.97 -16.77
C ILE A 8 -0.98 -6.45 -16.88
N GLU A 9 -2.15 -5.86 -16.82
CA GLU A 9 -2.36 -4.41 -16.95
C GLU A 9 -2.55 -3.72 -15.60
N VAL A 10 -2.94 -4.48 -14.57
CA VAL A 10 -3.21 -3.97 -13.23
C VAL A 10 -2.42 -4.77 -12.20
N VAL A 11 -1.76 -4.07 -11.30
CA VAL A 11 -1.07 -4.65 -10.13
C VAL A 11 -1.56 -3.97 -8.86
N VAL A 12 -2.01 -4.77 -7.90
CA VAL A 12 -2.30 -4.30 -6.54
C VAL A 12 -1.30 -4.95 -5.58
N ASN A 13 -0.34 -4.19 -5.10
CA ASN A 13 0.62 -4.64 -4.10
C ASN A 13 0.00 -4.49 -2.72
N ASN A 14 -0.68 -5.53 -2.26
CA ASN A 14 -1.37 -5.57 -0.97
C ASN A 14 -0.63 -6.41 0.08
N ALA A 15 0.24 -7.34 -0.34
CA ALA A 15 0.95 -8.23 0.58
C ALA A 15 1.72 -7.45 1.65
N GLY A 16 1.54 -7.85 2.89
CA GLY A 16 2.21 -7.24 4.03
C GLY A 16 1.92 -8.03 5.30
N ILE A 17 2.86 -8.00 6.22
CA ILE A 17 2.72 -8.59 7.55
C ILE A 17 3.10 -7.57 8.60
N ARG A 18 2.64 -7.78 9.81
CA ARG A 18 2.93 -6.97 10.99
C ARG A 18 3.68 -7.82 12.02
N SER A 19 4.70 -7.27 12.64
CA SER A 19 5.38 -7.86 13.79
C SER A 19 5.85 -6.71 14.70
N ASP A 20 4.93 -6.29 15.57
CA ASP A 20 5.07 -5.07 16.36
C ASP A 20 5.93 -5.34 17.61
N THR A 21 7.00 -4.58 17.75
CA THR A 21 7.92 -4.62 18.90
C THR A 21 8.70 -3.32 18.96
N LEU A 22 8.95 -2.79 20.16
CA LEU A 22 9.82 -1.61 20.30
C LEU A 22 11.21 -1.91 19.74
N MET A 23 11.82 -0.97 19.03
CA MET A 23 13.07 -1.15 18.30
C MET A 23 14.19 -1.78 19.12
N MET A 24 14.27 -1.45 20.42
CA MET A 24 15.29 -1.99 21.32
C MET A 24 15.20 -3.51 21.50
N TRP A 25 14.02 -4.10 21.37
CA TRP A 25 13.76 -5.54 21.56
C TRP A 25 13.38 -6.24 20.25
N MET A 26 13.47 -5.52 19.12
CA MET A 26 13.12 -6.08 17.82
C MET A 26 14.21 -7.04 17.34
N GLU A 27 13.84 -8.30 17.16
CA GLU A 27 14.75 -9.30 16.61
C GLU A 27 14.99 -9.07 15.11
N PRO A 28 16.20 -9.37 14.58
CA PRO A 28 16.51 -9.22 13.16
C PRO A 28 15.51 -9.90 12.24
N GLN A 29 14.98 -11.07 12.62
CA GLN A 29 13.98 -11.78 11.83
C GLN A 29 12.66 -11.02 11.76
N GLN A 30 12.23 -10.33 12.81
CA GLN A 30 11.03 -9.49 12.82
C GLN A 30 11.19 -8.30 11.86
N TRP A 31 12.38 -7.72 11.83
CA TRP A 31 12.72 -6.65 10.88
C TRP A 31 12.66 -7.16 9.44
N HIS A 32 13.45 -8.18 9.13
CA HIS A 32 13.60 -8.68 7.76
C HIS A 32 12.28 -9.23 7.21
N SER A 33 11.54 -10.03 7.97
CA SER A 33 10.27 -10.59 7.49
C SER A 33 9.27 -9.51 7.06
N VAL A 34 9.17 -8.42 7.82
CA VAL A 34 8.24 -7.31 7.52
C VAL A 34 8.73 -6.48 6.34
N VAL A 35 10.01 -6.12 6.30
CA VAL A 35 10.59 -5.31 5.22
C VAL A 35 10.64 -6.08 3.91
N ASP A 36 11.06 -7.34 3.93
CA ASP A 36 11.17 -8.17 2.73
C ASP A 36 9.81 -8.49 2.13
N THR A 37 8.80 -8.74 2.99
CA THR A 37 7.42 -8.95 2.50
C THR A 37 6.82 -7.68 1.92
N GLY A 38 6.93 -6.55 2.62
CA GLY A 38 6.28 -5.30 2.21
C GLY A 38 7.04 -4.58 1.10
N LEU A 39 8.26 -4.15 1.38
CA LEU A 39 9.08 -3.37 0.44
C LEU A 39 9.73 -4.25 -0.62
N GLY A 40 10.31 -5.37 -0.24
CA GLY A 40 10.86 -6.36 -1.17
C GLY A 40 9.78 -6.92 -2.09
N GLY A 41 8.58 -7.22 -1.54
CA GLY A 41 7.42 -7.69 -2.31
C GLY A 41 7.00 -6.71 -3.40
N PHE A 42 6.92 -5.41 -3.10
CA PHE A 42 6.67 -4.38 -4.10
C PHE A 42 7.65 -4.49 -5.29
N TYR A 43 8.93 -4.56 -5.04
CA TYR A 43 9.96 -4.66 -6.09
C TYR A 43 9.82 -5.97 -6.88
N ASN A 44 9.72 -7.10 -6.19
CA ASN A 44 9.71 -8.43 -6.80
C ASN A 44 8.48 -8.66 -7.69
N VAL A 45 7.33 -8.07 -7.34
CA VAL A 45 6.11 -8.17 -8.14
C VAL A 45 6.08 -7.14 -9.26
N THR A 46 6.42 -5.90 -8.97
CA THR A 46 6.24 -4.79 -9.92
C THR A 46 7.27 -4.83 -11.06
N ARG A 47 8.54 -5.03 -10.74
CA ARG A 47 9.63 -4.96 -11.73
C ARG A 47 9.45 -5.88 -12.94
N PRO A 48 9.14 -7.17 -12.79
CA PRO A 48 9.01 -8.06 -13.96
C PRO A 48 7.83 -7.72 -14.88
N LEU A 49 6.82 -6.99 -14.38
CA LEU A 49 5.62 -6.63 -15.13
C LEU A 49 5.74 -5.28 -15.87
N LEU A 50 6.65 -4.41 -15.41
CA LEU A 50 6.82 -3.06 -15.97
C LEU A 50 7.11 -3.06 -17.46
N LYS A 51 7.96 -3.96 -17.95
CA LYS A 51 8.35 -3.98 -19.36
C LYS A 51 7.14 -4.05 -20.29
N ASP A 52 6.21 -4.94 -19.99
CA ASP A 52 5.03 -5.15 -20.83
C ASP A 52 4.06 -3.96 -20.75
N MET A 53 3.87 -3.39 -19.55
CA MET A 53 3.08 -2.16 -19.37
C MET A 53 3.66 -0.99 -20.17
N LEU A 54 4.99 -0.80 -20.14
CA LEU A 54 5.67 0.27 -20.86
C LEU A 54 5.56 0.11 -22.38
N VAL A 55 5.66 -1.13 -22.89
CA VAL A 55 5.50 -1.44 -24.33
C VAL A 55 4.07 -1.20 -24.77
N LYS A 56 3.08 -1.66 -24.00
CA LYS A 56 1.66 -1.42 -24.26
C LYS A 56 1.22 0.03 -24.05
N ARG A 57 2.02 0.83 -23.37
CA ARG A 57 1.68 2.20 -22.95
C ARG A 57 0.40 2.27 -22.12
N PHE A 58 0.21 1.26 -21.29
CA PHE A 58 -0.91 1.16 -20.36
C PHE A 58 -0.51 0.31 -19.14
N GLY A 59 -0.81 0.79 -17.95
CA GLY A 59 -0.64 0.06 -16.70
C GLY A 59 -1.21 0.84 -15.52
N ARG A 60 -1.66 0.10 -14.51
CA ARG A 60 -2.19 0.64 -13.25
C ARG A 60 -1.53 -0.10 -12.10
N ILE A 61 -0.79 0.62 -11.27
CA ILE A 61 -0.13 0.07 -10.08
C ILE A 61 -0.71 0.76 -8.86
N VAL A 62 -1.31 0.00 -7.97
CA VAL A 62 -1.85 0.49 -6.69
C VAL A 62 -1.13 -0.22 -5.55
N ASN A 63 -0.53 0.54 -4.66
CA ASN A 63 0.19 0.05 -3.51
C ASN A 63 -0.63 0.27 -2.23
N ILE A 64 -0.99 -0.79 -1.51
CA ILE A 64 -1.65 -0.68 -0.22
C ILE A 64 -0.56 -0.45 0.85
N VAL A 65 -0.47 0.78 1.27
CA VAL A 65 0.48 1.19 2.30
C VAL A 65 -0.20 1.27 3.68
N SER A 66 0.06 2.26 4.47
CA SER A 66 -0.57 2.46 5.78
C SER A 66 -0.34 3.88 6.26
N LEU A 67 -1.23 4.36 7.13
CA LEU A 67 -0.98 5.56 7.93
C LEU A 67 0.35 5.47 8.70
N SER A 68 0.74 4.26 9.16
CA SER A 68 2.03 4.04 9.83
C SER A 68 3.24 4.38 8.94
N GLY A 69 3.12 4.22 7.62
CA GLY A 69 4.16 4.62 6.67
C GLY A 69 4.27 6.14 6.46
N ILE A 70 3.21 6.89 6.80
CA ILE A 70 3.17 8.35 6.69
C ILE A 70 3.70 9.01 7.97
N LYS A 71 3.11 8.64 9.13
CA LYS A 71 3.39 9.32 10.39
C LYS A 71 4.37 8.57 11.31
N GLY A 72 4.59 7.28 11.07
CA GLY A 72 5.28 6.40 12.01
C GLY A 72 4.43 6.06 13.23
N LEU A 73 4.61 4.86 13.79
CA LEU A 73 3.98 4.46 15.05
C LEU A 73 5.00 3.78 15.95
N PRO A 74 5.02 4.09 17.28
CA PRO A 74 5.83 3.35 18.24
C PRO A 74 5.53 1.85 18.18
N GLY A 75 6.58 1.02 18.24
CA GLY A 75 6.47 -0.43 18.12
C GLY A 75 6.38 -0.96 16.69
N GLN A 76 6.28 -0.08 15.69
CA GLN A 76 6.15 -0.44 14.28
C GLN A 76 7.29 0.11 13.42
N THR A 77 8.50 0.18 13.93
CA THR A 77 9.64 0.75 13.18
C THR A 77 9.89 0.00 11.87
N ASN A 78 9.84 -1.33 11.88
CA ASN A 78 9.95 -2.18 10.68
C ASN A 78 8.80 -1.97 9.69
N TYR A 79 7.56 -1.97 10.19
CA TYR A 79 6.36 -1.81 9.36
C TYR A 79 6.27 -0.38 8.78
N SER A 80 6.56 0.63 9.60
CA SER A 80 6.62 2.02 9.16
C SER A 80 7.71 2.24 8.10
N ALA A 81 8.88 1.64 8.28
CA ALA A 81 9.96 1.68 7.30
C ALA A 81 9.56 1.02 5.97
N ALA A 82 8.96 -0.18 6.03
CA ALA A 82 8.49 -0.89 4.84
C ALA A 82 7.43 -0.08 4.07
N LYS A 83 6.39 0.38 4.76
CA LYS A 83 5.30 1.14 4.13
C LYS A 83 5.75 2.54 3.69
N GLY A 84 6.61 3.21 4.46
CA GLY A 84 7.23 4.48 4.07
C GLY A 84 8.15 4.35 2.85
N GLY A 85 8.91 3.25 2.78
CA GLY A 85 9.73 2.91 1.60
C GLY A 85 8.87 2.72 0.34
N VAL A 86 7.73 2.02 0.44
CA VAL A 86 6.79 1.87 -0.69
C VAL A 86 6.16 3.21 -1.09
N ILE A 87 5.87 4.11 -0.13
CA ILE A 87 5.39 5.47 -0.42
C ILE A 87 6.41 6.23 -1.28
N ALA A 88 7.68 6.23 -0.87
CA ALA A 88 8.74 6.90 -1.61
C ALA A 88 8.94 6.26 -3.01
N ALA A 89 8.94 4.92 -3.09
CA ALA A 89 9.04 4.18 -4.33
C ALA A 89 7.86 4.46 -5.28
N THR A 90 6.63 4.60 -4.76
CA THR A 90 5.45 4.99 -5.53
C THR A 90 5.68 6.32 -6.27
N LYS A 91 6.15 7.33 -5.55
CA LYS A 91 6.40 8.68 -6.11
C LYS A 91 7.51 8.67 -7.15
N ALA A 92 8.59 7.94 -6.90
CA ALA A 92 9.72 7.84 -7.83
C ALA A 92 9.29 7.11 -9.12
N LEU A 93 8.70 5.91 -8.98
CA LEU A 93 8.28 5.12 -10.12
C LEU A 93 7.21 5.83 -10.97
N ALA A 94 6.28 6.55 -10.36
CA ALA A 94 5.28 7.33 -11.08
C ALA A 94 5.93 8.30 -12.08
N GLN A 95 6.98 8.99 -11.67
CA GLN A 95 7.70 9.94 -12.55
C GLN A 95 8.42 9.24 -13.70
N GLU A 96 8.96 8.04 -13.46
CA GLU A 96 9.67 7.25 -14.48
C GLU A 96 8.73 6.77 -15.61
N VAL A 97 7.47 6.40 -15.25
CA VAL A 97 6.58 5.66 -16.15
C VAL A 97 5.39 6.48 -16.69
N ALA A 98 5.11 7.66 -16.14
CA ALA A 98 3.95 8.47 -16.51
C ALA A 98 3.85 8.76 -18.01
N LYS A 99 4.97 9.11 -18.68
CA LYS A 99 5.02 9.36 -20.13
C LYS A 99 4.65 8.13 -20.98
N LYS A 100 4.60 6.97 -20.35
CA LYS A 100 4.23 5.69 -21.00
C LYS A 100 2.79 5.26 -20.66
N GLY A 101 1.97 6.15 -20.10
CA GLY A 101 0.57 5.86 -19.80
C GLY A 101 0.38 4.90 -18.62
N VAL A 102 1.42 4.70 -17.80
CA VAL A 102 1.34 3.90 -16.57
C VAL A 102 1.15 4.83 -15.38
N THR A 103 0.17 4.54 -14.52
CA THR A 103 -0.03 5.26 -13.25
C THR A 103 0.41 4.41 -12.07
N VAL A 104 0.99 5.06 -11.07
CA VAL A 104 1.44 4.41 -9.83
C VAL A 104 0.97 5.24 -8.65
N ASN A 105 0.07 4.69 -7.84
CA ASN A 105 -0.49 5.38 -6.68
C ASN A 105 -0.45 4.48 -5.45
N ALA A 106 -0.59 5.09 -4.28
CA ALA A 106 -0.71 4.38 -3.02
C ALA A 106 -2.01 4.73 -2.30
N ILE A 107 -2.57 3.77 -1.59
CA ILE A 107 -3.67 3.96 -0.66
C ILE A 107 -3.10 3.77 0.74
N ALA A 108 -3.33 4.72 1.63
CA ALA A 108 -2.88 4.69 3.02
C ALA A 108 -4.08 4.55 3.96
N PRO A 109 -4.51 3.32 4.28
CA PRO A 109 -5.60 3.11 5.23
C PRO A 109 -5.19 3.48 6.64
N GLY A 110 -6.20 3.87 7.44
CA GLY A 110 -6.16 3.86 8.89
C GLY A 110 -6.46 2.46 9.44
N PHE A 111 -7.34 2.38 10.45
CA PHE A 111 -7.83 1.10 10.95
C PHE A 111 -8.89 0.52 10.01
N VAL A 112 -8.67 -0.69 9.53
CA VAL A 112 -9.57 -1.44 8.64
C VAL A 112 -9.96 -2.74 9.33
N ARG A 113 -11.22 -3.15 9.27
CA ARG A 113 -11.67 -4.47 9.77
C ARG A 113 -11.13 -5.57 8.88
N THR A 114 -10.14 -6.30 9.40
CA THR A 114 -9.47 -7.43 8.74
C THR A 114 -8.92 -8.36 9.82
N ASP A 115 -8.47 -9.55 9.43
CA ASP A 115 -7.79 -10.49 10.35
C ASP A 115 -6.57 -9.84 11.03
N MET A 116 -5.89 -8.91 10.36
CA MET A 116 -4.71 -8.20 10.91
C MET A 116 -5.06 -7.26 12.08
N THR A 117 -6.30 -6.86 12.22
CA THR A 117 -6.78 -5.92 13.24
C THR A 117 -7.79 -6.55 14.20
N ALA A 118 -8.06 -7.85 14.07
CA ALA A 118 -9.03 -8.56 14.89
C ALA A 118 -8.67 -8.62 16.38
N ASP A 119 -7.40 -8.47 16.71
CA ASP A 119 -6.86 -8.42 18.07
C ASP A 119 -6.93 -7.03 18.72
N LEU A 120 -7.33 -5.99 17.98
CA LEU A 120 -7.39 -4.63 18.46
C LEU A 120 -8.72 -4.32 19.17
N ASP A 121 -8.66 -3.51 20.22
CA ASP A 121 -9.86 -2.99 20.87
C ASP A 121 -10.51 -1.87 20.01
N GLU A 122 -11.42 -2.28 19.12
CA GLU A 122 -12.13 -1.34 18.27
C GLU A 122 -12.97 -0.34 19.08
N ALA A 123 -13.54 -0.75 20.23
CA ALA A 123 -14.38 0.12 21.05
C ALA A 123 -13.60 1.32 21.60
N GLU A 124 -12.34 1.13 21.93
CA GLU A 124 -11.45 2.22 22.35
C GLU A 124 -10.87 2.99 21.16
N LEU A 125 -10.36 2.30 20.15
CA LEU A 125 -9.65 2.95 19.05
C LEU A 125 -10.56 3.82 18.17
N LYS A 126 -11.81 3.42 17.96
CA LYS A 126 -12.77 4.23 17.19
C LYS A 126 -13.03 5.62 17.79
N LYS A 127 -12.82 5.81 19.12
CA LYS A 127 -12.96 7.11 19.78
C LYS A 127 -11.93 8.13 19.27
N GLN A 128 -10.80 7.65 18.72
CA GLN A 128 -9.75 8.50 18.15
C GLN A 128 -10.00 8.84 16.68
N ILE A 129 -10.95 8.13 16.03
CA ILE A 129 -11.26 8.32 14.61
C ILE A 129 -12.42 9.30 14.50
N PRO A 130 -12.27 10.46 13.83
CA PRO A 130 -13.36 11.41 13.65
C PRO A 130 -14.63 10.81 13.02
N ALA A 131 -14.48 9.85 12.08
CA ALA A 131 -15.61 9.11 11.49
C ALA A 131 -16.28 8.12 12.46
N GLY A 132 -15.73 7.89 13.66
CA GLY A 132 -16.30 7.08 14.73
C GLY A 132 -16.33 5.57 14.51
N ARG A 133 -15.66 5.07 13.50
CA ARG A 133 -15.62 3.64 13.15
C ARG A 133 -14.33 3.24 12.44
N PHE A 134 -14.06 1.95 12.38
CA PHE A 134 -13.07 1.40 11.46
C PHE A 134 -13.61 1.45 10.02
N CYS A 135 -12.69 1.47 9.07
CA CYS A 135 -12.97 1.32 7.64
C CYS A 135 -13.33 -0.13 7.34
N GLU A 136 -14.26 -0.38 6.42
CA GLU A 136 -14.47 -1.71 5.85
C GLU A 136 -13.46 -1.99 4.74
N ALA A 137 -13.13 -3.27 4.54
CA ALA A 137 -12.17 -3.67 3.49
C ALA A 137 -12.66 -3.27 2.09
N GLU A 138 -13.98 -3.32 1.89
CA GLU A 138 -14.66 -2.93 0.65
C GLU A 138 -14.44 -1.44 0.32
N GLU A 139 -14.40 -0.55 1.31
CA GLU A 139 -14.14 0.87 1.07
C GLU A 139 -12.73 1.12 0.53
N VAL A 140 -11.74 0.33 0.98
CA VAL A 140 -10.38 0.36 0.44
C VAL A 140 -10.36 -0.20 -0.99
N ALA A 141 -11.11 -1.27 -1.23
CA ALA A 141 -11.23 -1.89 -2.55
C ALA A 141 -11.90 -0.96 -3.56
N ASP A 142 -12.94 -0.22 -3.17
CA ASP A 142 -13.63 0.76 -4.01
C ASP A 142 -12.68 1.88 -4.44
N LEU A 143 -11.85 2.37 -3.53
CA LEU A 143 -10.82 3.36 -3.88
C LEU A 143 -9.77 2.77 -4.83
N ALA A 144 -9.36 1.52 -4.63
CA ALA A 144 -8.46 0.84 -5.55
C ALA A 144 -9.09 0.67 -6.93
N MET A 145 -10.37 0.28 -7.00
CA MET A 145 -11.13 0.19 -8.25
C MET A 145 -11.23 1.53 -8.98
N PHE A 146 -11.42 2.63 -8.25
CA PHE A 146 -11.38 3.97 -8.85
C PHE A 146 -9.99 4.26 -9.44
N LEU A 147 -8.91 4.01 -8.70
CA LEU A 147 -7.55 4.32 -9.15
C LEU A 147 -7.08 3.49 -10.35
N ILE A 148 -7.60 2.28 -10.54
CA ILE A 148 -7.28 1.46 -11.72
C ILE A 148 -8.15 1.79 -12.94
N SER A 149 -9.21 2.57 -12.76
CA SER A 149 -10.11 2.96 -13.84
C SER A 149 -9.54 4.10 -14.70
N ASP A 150 -10.11 4.30 -15.90
CA ASP A 150 -9.74 5.40 -16.78
C ASP A 150 -10.09 6.78 -16.21
N LYS A 151 -11.01 6.84 -15.24
CA LYS A 151 -11.38 8.08 -14.53
C LYS A 151 -10.22 8.65 -13.71
N ALA A 152 -9.26 7.81 -13.30
CA ALA A 152 -8.06 8.19 -12.57
C ALA A 152 -6.81 8.29 -13.45
N SER A 153 -6.95 8.33 -14.77
CA SER A 153 -5.81 8.29 -15.72
C SER A 153 -4.81 9.44 -15.58
N TYR A 154 -5.19 10.54 -14.93
CA TYR A 154 -4.32 11.69 -14.65
C TYR A 154 -3.82 11.75 -13.21
N ILE A 155 -4.18 10.74 -12.38
CA ILE A 155 -3.73 10.62 -10.99
C ILE A 155 -2.55 9.66 -10.97
N THR A 156 -1.35 10.16 -10.62
CA THR A 156 -0.15 9.33 -10.49
C THR A 156 0.84 9.96 -9.50
N GLY A 157 1.51 9.13 -8.72
CA GLY A 157 2.43 9.55 -7.67
C GLY A 157 1.74 9.93 -6.35
N GLU A 158 0.42 9.77 -6.25
CA GLU A 158 -0.35 10.17 -5.09
C GLU A 158 -0.40 9.10 -4.00
N VAL A 159 -0.51 9.57 -2.76
CA VAL A 159 -0.75 8.75 -1.56
C VAL A 159 -2.07 9.20 -0.97
N ILE A 160 -3.12 8.44 -1.24
CA ILE A 160 -4.47 8.79 -0.83
C ILE A 160 -4.77 8.15 0.53
N SER A 161 -4.98 8.99 1.53
CA SER A 161 -5.38 8.54 2.86
C SER A 161 -6.86 8.15 2.89
N ILE A 162 -7.15 6.96 3.45
CA ILE A 162 -8.50 6.50 3.77
C ILE A 162 -8.52 6.09 5.25
N ASN A 163 -8.66 7.07 6.13
CA ASN A 163 -8.41 6.90 7.56
C ASN A 163 -9.50 7.51 8.47
N GLY A 164 -10.64 7.93 7.90
CA GLY A 164 -11.74 8.50 8.66
C GLY A 164 -11.41 9.82 9.39
N GLY A 165 -10.39 10.54 8.94
CA GLY A 165 -9.91 11.78 9.57
C GLY A 165 -8.91 11.56 10.70
N LEU A 166 -8.48 10.32 10.95
CA LEU A 166 -7.51 9.98 12.02
C LEU A 166 -6.20 10.76 11.89
N TYR A 167 -5.84 11.10 10.67
CA TYR A 167 -4.66 11.90 10.35
C TYR A 167 -4.92 12.72 9.06
N THR A 168 -4.70 14.03 9.15
CA THR A 168 -4.89 15.00 8.07
C THR A 168 -3.64 15.89 7.92
#